data_ff8bc4f19dec0d18ddb37e44b7f1ab67
#
_entry.id   ff8bc4f19dec0d18ddb37e44b7f1ab67
#
_cell.length_a   1.000
_cell.length_b   1.000
_cell.length_c   1.000
_cell.angle_alpha   90.00
_cell.angle_beta   90.00
_cell.angle_gamma   90.00
#
_symmetry.space_group_name_H-M   'P 1'
#
loop_
_entity.id
_entity.type
_entity.pdbx_description
1 polymer ?
#
loop_
_entity_poly.entity_id
_entity_poly.type
_entity_poly.pdbx_seq_one_letter_code
_entity_poly.pdbx_strand_id
1 'polypeptide(L)'
;MWRVPEGAPALDGAYVAFPSETLFRLVALESWRHGAIVIGEDLGTLPDGFRDDLRRQGVAGLRVLRFERTDHGYIAPEHWDAGAAALTTTHDLVPTAGWWAGSDLEPTEDGVDHEGIRAWDRGLLWGAFEQAGVAEGERPAPEDTDPVVDAAIRFIARTPCTLKLLPIEDALGIRTQPNVPGTTTEKPNWRHRLDGEAGS
;
A
#
# COMPACT_ATOMS: atom_id res chain seq x y z
N MET A 1 -4.46 1.48 -21.36
CA MET A 1 -5.47 2.22 -20.57
C MET A 1 -6.78 1.50 -20.68
N TRP A 2 -7.47 1.24 -19.57
CA TRP A 2 -8.85 0.76 -19.53
C TRP A 2 -9.80 1.92 -19.77
N ARG A 3 -10.69 1.79 -20.71
CA ARG A 3 -11.71 2.82 -21.03
C ARG A 3 -13.10 2.21 -20.95
N VAL A 4 -14.00 2.90 -20.27
CA VAL A 4 -15.41 2.55 -20.14
C VAL A 4 -16.24 3.59 -20.87
N PRO A 5 -17.23 3.21 -21.70
CA PRO A 5 -18.17 4.16 -22.29
C PRO A 5 -18.93 4.92 -21.18
N GLU A 6 -19.30 6.16 -21.47
CA GLU A 6 -20.11 6.96 -20.55
C GLU A 6 -21.43 6.24 -20.23
N GLY A 7 -21.75 6.14 -18.93
CA GLY A 7 -22.95 5.48 -18.44
C GLY A 7 -22.94 3.95 -18.46
N ALA A 8 -21.87 3.32 -18.93
CA ALA A 8 -21.73 1.86 -18.91
C ALA A 8 -21.11 1.36 -17.61
N PRO A 9 -21.41 0.12 -17.18
CA PRO A 9 -20.71 -0.50 -16.04
C PRO A 9 -19.23 -0.72 -16.34
N ALA A 10 -18.41 -0.80 -15.30
CA ALA A 10 -16.95 -0.97 -15.44
C ALA A 10 -16.54 -2.21 -16.25
N LEU A 11 -17.34 -3.27 -16.23
CA LEU A 11 -17.10 -4.51 -16.96
C LEU A 11 -17.24 -4.37 -18.50
N ASP A 12 -17.94 -3.34 -18.97
CA ASP A 12 -18.15 -3.07 -20.39
C ASP A 12 -17.00 -2.26 -21.03
N GLY A 13 -15.94 -2.07 -20.26
CA GLY A 13 -14.75 -1.38 -20.74
C GLY A 13 -13.88 -2.24 -21.69
N ALA A 14 -12.90 -1.59 -22.28
CA ALA A 14 -11.88 -2.23 -23.10
C ALA A 14 -10.51 -1.63 -22.89
N TYR A 15 -9.45 -2.45 -22.99
CA TYR A 15 -8.09 -1.94 -23.05
C TYR A 15 -7.83 -1.30 -24.41
N VAL A 16 -7.40 -0.05 -24.39
CA VAL A 16 -6.98 0.68 -25.59
C VAL A 16 -5.49 0.96 -25.53
N ALA A 17 -4.83 0.84 -26.68
CA ALA A 17 -3.43 1.26 -26.81
C ALA A 17 -3.30 2.76 -26.57
N PHE A 18 -2.23 3.15 -25.90
CA PHE A 18 -1.94 4.55 -25.59
C PHE A 18 -0.48 4.83 -25.90
N PRO A 19 -0.10 6.04 -26.34
CA PRO A 19 1.29 6.39 -26.65
C PRO A 19 2.11 6.56 -25.33
N SER A 20 2.25 5.46 -24.57
CA SER A 20 2.88 5.45 -23.24
C SER A 20 4.31 6.00 -23.26
N GLU A 21 5.10 5.62 -24.27
CA GLU A 21 6.48 6.10 -24.39
C GLU A 21 6.55 7.63 -24.52
N THR A 22 5.67 8.24 -25.33
CA THR A 22 5.60 9.70 -25.46
C THR A 22 5.20 10.37 -24.15
N LEU A 23 4.23 9.78 -23.45
CA LEU A 23 3.79 10.31 -22.15
C LEU A 23 4.89 10.22 -21.10
N PHE A 24 5.60 9.09 -21.02
CA PHE A 24 6.73 8.96 -20.09
C PHE A 24 7.86 9.93 -20.39
N ARG A 25 8.15 10.18 -21.67
CA ARG A 25 9.14 11.21 -22.06
C ARG A 25 8.70 12.62 -21.64
N LEU A 26 7.42 12.94 -21.74
CA LEU A 26 6.88 14.22 -21.24
C LEU A 26 7.00 14.32 -19.72
N VAL A 27 6.64 13.25 -18.99
CA VAL A 27 6.80 13.18 -17.53
C VAL A 27 8.27 13.38 -17.13
N ALA A 28 9.20 12.69 -17.79
CA ALA A 28 10.62 12.84 -17.52
C ALA A 28 11.13 14.26 -17.82
N LEU A 29 10.67 14.88 -18.91
CA LEU A 29 11.02 16.25 -19.26
C LEU A 29 10.54 17.25 -18.20
N GLU A 30 9.28 17.15 -17.78
CA GLU A 30 8.71 18.06 -16.79
C GLU A 30 9.31 17.82 -15.38
N SER A 31 9.57 16.56 -15.02
CA SER A 31 10.33 16.22 -13.80
C SER A 31 11.69 16.93 -13.77
N TRP A 32 12.45 16.82 -14.86
CA TRP A 32 13.75 17.49 -14.98
C TRP A 32 13.63 19.01 -14.94
N ARG A 33 12.68 19.62 -15.68
CA ARG A 33 12.48 21.08 -15.74
C ARG A 33 12.13 21.68 -14.38
N HIS A 34 11.40 20.94 -13.56
CA HIS A 34 10.93 21.40 -12.26
C HIS A 34 11.73 20.86 -11.07
N GLY A 35 12.77 20.03 -11.31
CA GLY A 35 13.55 19.40 -10.25
C GLY A 35 12.67 18.53 -9.34
N ALA A 36 11.62 17.91 -9.89
CA ALA A 36 10.65 17.11 -9.15
C ALA A 36 10.92 15.62 -9.28
N ILE A 37 10.63 14.86 -8.23
CA ILE A 37 10.59 13.40 -8.29
C ILE A 37 9.15 12.99 -8.61
N VAL A 38 8.99 12.13 -9.61
CA VAL A 38 7.68 11.55 -9.95
C VAL A 38 7.58 10.16 -9.39
N ILE A 39 6.52 9.91 -8.63
CA ILE A 39 6.15 8.60 -8.11
C ILE A 39 4.95 8.12 -8.91
N GLY A 40 5.07 6.96 -9.55
CA GLY A 40 4.00 6.30 -10.28
C GLY A 40 3.40 5.18 -9.45
N GLU A 41 2.08 5.17 -9.30
CA GLU A 41 1.41 4.01 -8.73
C GLU A 41 1.45 2.86 -9.72
N ASP A 42 2.21 1.82 -9.37
CA ASP A 42 2.40 0.59 -10.15
C ASP A 42 1.85 -0.64 -9.41
N LEU A 43 0.75 -0.44 -8.68
CA LEU A 43 0.03 -1.49 -7.96
C LEU A 43 -1.00 -2.18 -8.87
N GLY A 44 -1.35 -3.43 -8.53
CA GLY A 44 -2.34 -4.21 -9.27
C GLY A 44 -1.79 -4.87 -10.54
N THR A 45 -2.67 -5.12 -11.53
CA THR A 45 -2.34 -5.83 -12.76
C THR A 45 -1.70 -4.88 -13.77
N LEU A 46 -0.44 -5.13 -14.07
CA LEU A 46 0.35 -4.33 -15.00
C LEU A 46 0.71 -5.14 -16.25
N PRO A 47 0.88 -4.49 -17.42
CA PRO A 47 1.49 -5.12 -18.57
C PRO A 47 2.92 -5.58 -18.29
N ASP A 48 3.36 -6.64 -18.97
CA ASP A 48 4.74 -7.11 -18.87
C ASP A 48 5.73 -5.99 -19.22
N GLY A 49 6.78 -5.86 -18.41
CA GLY A 49 7.83 -4.87 -18.61
C GLY A 49 7.47 -3.43 -18.20
N PHE A 50 6.25 -3.15 -17.76
CA PHE A 50 5.82 -1.80 -17.40
C PHE A 50 6.67 -1.18 -16.26
N ARG A 51 7.01 -1.94 -15.23
CA ARG A 51 7.88 -1.47 -14.15
C ARG A 51 9.29 -1.12 -14.63
N ASP A 52 9.81 -1.88 -15.60
CA ASP A 52 11.10 -1.58 -16.22
C ASP A 52 11.05 -0.32 -17.07
N ASP A 53 9.91 -0.07 -17.73
CA ASP A 53 9.67 1.17 -18.47
C ASP A 53 9.65 2.38 -17.52
N LEU A 54 8.92 2.30 -16.40
CA LEU A 54 8.92 3.34 -15.36
C LEU A 54 10.33 3.63 -14.85
N ARG A 55 11.08 2.59 -14.50
CA ARG A 55 12.46 2.72 -13.98
C ARG A 55 13.38 3.39 -15.00
N ARG A 56 13.29 3.00 -16.30
CA ARG A 56 14.09 3.62 -17.37
C ARG A 56 13.80 5.10 -17.55
N GLN A 57 12.60 5.55 -17.23
CA GLN A 57 12.19 6.94 -17.33
C GLN A 57 12.39 7.74 -16.03
N GLY A 58 12.99 7.13 -15.00
CA GLY A 58 13.23 7.79 -13.73
C GLY A 58 12.00 8.01 -12.87
N VAL A 59 10.91 7.29 -13.13
CA VAL A 59 9.69 7.31 -12.32
C VAL A 59 9.84 6.26 -11.22
N ALA A 60 9.75 6.66 -9.96
CA ALA A 60 9.77 5.75 -8.82
C ALA A 60 8.44 4.97 -8.75
N GLY A 61 8.51 3.65 -8.62
CA GLY A 61 7.33 2.83 -8.33
C GLY A 61 6.93 2.86 -6.85
N LEU A 62 5.79 2.28 -6.51
CA LEU A 62 5.36 2.09 -5.13
C LEU A 62 5.67 0.66 -4.66
N ARG A 63 6.10 0.53 -3.41
CA ARG A 63 6.24 -0.75 -2.70
C ARG A 63 5.50 -0.64 -1.37
N VAL A 64 4.43 -1.40 -1.28
CA VAL A 64 3.54 -1.39 -0.11
C VAL A 64 3.76 -2.67 0.68
N LEU A 65 4.00 -2.55 1.98
CA LEU A 65 4.37 -3.66 2.87
C LEU A 65 3.55 -4.93 2.63
N ARG A 66 2.23 -4.81 2.56
CA ARG A 66 1.35 -5.98 2.41
C ARG A 66 1.39 -6.64 1.02
N PHE A 67 1.97 -5.96 0.02
CA PHE A 67 2.07 -6.48 -1.36
C PHE A 67 3.46 -7.03 -1.68
N GLU A 68 4.49 -6.65 -0.92
CA GLU A 68 5.85 -7.14 -1.12
C GLU A 68 6.00 -8.54 -0.48
N ARG A 69 5.37 -9.52 -1.11
CA ARG A 69 5.32 -10.91 -0.66
C ARG A 69 5.31 -11.90 -1.83
N THR A 70 5.70 -13.11 -1.53
CA THR A 70 5.60 -14.28 -2.40
C THR A 70 4.72 -15.34 -1.74
N ASP A 71 4.55 -16.50 -2.37
CA ASP A 71 3.89 -17.67 -1.77
C ASP A 71 4.61 -18.18 -0.51
N HIS A 72 5.86 -17.76 -0.29
CA HIS A 72 6.70 -18.18 0.84
C HIS A 72 6.70 -17.17 2.00
N GLY A 73 6.06 -16.02 1.86
CA GLY A 73 5.99 -14.96 2.86
C GLY A 73 6.45 -13.60 2.36
N TYR A 74 6.72 -12.70 3.29
CA TYR A 74 7.12 -11.33 2.97
C TYR A 74 8.57 -11.25 2.49
N ILE A 75 8.83 -10.38 1.52
CA ILE A 75 10.17 -10.11 0.99
C ILE A 75 10.95 -9.31 2.04
N ALA A 76 12.15 -9.80 2.39
CA ALA A 76 13.01 -9.10 3.33
C ALA A 76 13.31 -7.66 2.86
N PRO A 77 13.37 -6.68 3.79
CA PRO A 77 13.40 -5.27 3.43
C PRO A 77 14.61 -4.91 2.55
N GLU A 78 15.74 -5.55 2.72
CA GLU A 78 16.98 -5.32 1.94
C GLU A 78 16.86 -5.71 0.47
N HIS A 79 15.84 -6.50 0.11
CA HIS A 79 15.62 -6.96 -1.26
C HIS A 79 14.58 -6.11 -2.02
N TRP A 80 14.05 -5.07 -1.39
CA TRP A 80 13.11 -4.18 -2.07
C TRP A 80 13.80 -3.32 -3.13
N ASP A 81 13.02 -2.82 -4.08
CA ASP A 81 13.53 -1.99 -5.18
C ASP A 81 14.04 -0.64 -4.68
N ALA A 82 15.36 -0.42 -4.76
CA ALA A 82 15.99 0.82 -4.33
C ALA A 82 15.45 2.08 -5.05
N GLY A 83 14.98 1.94 -6.30
CA GLY A 83 14.42 3.04 -7.09
C GLY A 83 12.95 3.37 -6.76
N ALA A 84 12.34 2.69 -5.81
CA ALA A 84 10.94 2.87 -5.46
C ALA A 84 10.72 3.74 -4.22
N ALA A 85 9.45 4.07 -3.97
CA ALA A 85 8.96 4.62 -2.71
C ALA A 85 8.33 3.49 -1.88
N ALA A 86 8.81 3.28 -0.66
CA ALA A 86 8.29 2.28 0.27
C ALA A 86 7.23 2.89 1.19
N LEU A 87 6.15 2.16 1.42
CA LEU A 87 5.04 2.56 2.28
C LEU A 87 4.58 1.40 3.16
N THR A 88 4.09 1.70 4.35
CA THR A 88 3.39 0.72 5.19
C THR A 88 2.02 0.38 4.60
N THR A 89 1.28 1.39 4.14
CA THR A 89 -0.03 1.26 3.49
C THR A 89 -0.28 2.41 2.52
N THR A 90 -1.45 2.45 1.88
CA THR A 90 -1.94 3.57 1.08
C THR A 90 -3.30 4.04 1.60
N HIS A 91 -3.79 5.18 1.10
CA HIS A 91 -5.12 5.68 1.47
C HIS A 91 -6.28 4.76 1.03
N ASP A 92 -6.06 3.88 0.05
CA ASP A 92 -7.04 2.93 -0.47
C ASP A 92 -7.02 1.58 0.26
N LEU A 93 -6.21 1.46 1.29
CA LEU A 93 -6.09 0.27 2.10
C LEU A 93 -6.42 0.58 3.56
N VAL A 94 -6.88 -0.44 4.28
CA VAL A 94 -7.00 -0.32 5.73
C VAL A 94 -5.60 -0.08 6.33
N PRO A 95 -5.45 0.89 7.25
CA PRO A 95 -4.17 1.14 7.92
C PRO A 95 -3.64 -0.11 8.65
N THR A 96 -2.34 -0.13 8.91
CA THR A 96 -1.68 -1.29 9.55
C THR A 96 -2.34 -1.71 10.86
N ALA A 97 -2.70 -0.75 11.71
CA ALA A 97 -3.42 -1.02 12.96
C ALA A 97 -4.80 -1.63 12.71
N GLY A 98 -5.55 -1.11 11.74
CA GLY A 98 -6.86 -1.63 11.37
C GLY A 98 -6.80 -3.03 10.78
N TRP A 99 -5.85 -3.26 9.88
CA TRP A 99 -5.63 -4.57 9.28
C TRP A 99 -5.23 -5.62 10.33
N TRP A 100 -4.35 -5.26 11.26
CA TRP A 100 -3.96 -6.16 12.33
C TRP A 100 -5.12 -6.48 13.26
N ALA A 101 -5.93 -5.48 13.61
CA ALA A 101 -7.12 -5.66 14.43
C ALA A 101 -8.26 -6.42 13.72
N GLY A 102 -8.23 -6.50 12.37
CA GLY A 102 -9.33 -7.10 11.59
C GLY A 102 -10.52 -6.17 11.42
N SER A 103 -10.34 -4.84 11.56
CA SER A 103 -11.45 -3.87 11.49
C SER A 103 -12.05 -3.70 10.08
N ASP A 104 -11.41 -4.28 9.08
CA ASP A 104 -11.89 -4.38 7.69
C ASP A 104 -12.60 -5.70 7.39
N LEU A 105 -12.61 -6.64 8.32
CA LEU A 105 -13.28 -7.92 8.14
C LEU A 105 -14.77 -7.75 8.44
N GLU A 106 -15.58 -7.82 7.41
CA GLU A 106 -17.03 -7.86 7.57
C GLU A 106 -17.49 -9.33 7.61
N PRO A 107 -18.54 -9.66 8.38
CA PRO A 107 -19.15 -10.97 8.31
C PRO A 107 -19.64 -11.24 6.90
N THR A 108 -19.19 -12.31 6.27
CA THR A 108 -19.61 -12.70 4.92
C THR A 108 -20.38 -14.02 4.99
N GLU A 109 -21.34 -14.19 4.10
CA GLU A 109 -22.12 -15.42 3.97
C GLU A 109 -21.48 -16.44 3.00
N ASP A 110 -20.24 -16.15 2.55
CA ASP A 110 -19.52 -16.96 1.57
C ASP A 110 -18.92 -18.26 2.12
N GLY A 111 -19.00 -18.47 3.43
CA GLY A 111 -18.45 -19.64 4.11
C GLY A 111 -16.93 -19.65 4.23
N VAL A 112 -16.25 -18.56 3.92
CA VAL A 112 -14.80 -18.41 4.03
C VAL A 112 -14.43 -17.98 5.46
N ASP A 113 -13.43 -18.63 6.05
CA ASP A 113 -12.88 -18.23 7.35
C ASP A 113 -11.87 -17.06 7.16
N HIS A 114 -12.41 -15.86 6.98
CA HIS A 114 -11.60 -14.67 6.79
C HIS A 114 -10.71 -14.34 7.99
N GLU A 115 -11.18 -14.62 9.22
CA GLU A 115 -10.36 -14.41 10.41
C GLU A 115 -9.22 -15.43 10.51
N GLY A 116 -9.46 -16.70 10.18
CA GLY A 116 -8.40 -17.71 10.13
C GLY A 116 -7.32 -17.37 9.09
N ILE A 117 -7.72 -16.88 7.91
CA ILE A 117 -6.80 -16.40 6.88
C ILE A 117 -6.00 -15.21 7.42
N ARG A 118 -6.66 -14.24 8.06
CA ARG A 118 -6.00 -13.08 8.65
C ARG A 118 -5.04 -13.46 9.77
N ALA A 119 -5.40 -14.41 10.61
CA ALA A 119 -4.55 -14.91 11.69
C ALA A 119 -3.26 -15.56 11.14
N TRP A 120 -3.39 -16.30 10.04
CA TRP A 120 -2.23 -16.86 9.32
C TRP A 120 -1.34 -15.75 8.72
N ASP A 121 -1.93 -14.76 8.03
CA ASP A 121 -1.21 -13.62 7.46
C ASP A 121 -0.50 -12.78 8.53
N ARG A 122 -1.13 -12.56 9.70
CA ARG A 122 -0.48 -11.91 10.86
C ARG A 122 0.77 -12.67 11.30
N GLY A 123 0.69 -14.01 11.29
CA GLY A 123 1.84 -14.87 11.62
C GLY A 123 3.00 -14.68 10.65
N LEU A 124 2.72 -14.64 9.36
CA LEU A 124 3.74 -14.40 8.32
C LEU A 124 4.37 -13.01 8.45
N LEU A 125 3.55 -11.98 8.69
CA LEU A 125 4.05 -10.61 8.83
C LEU A 125 4.93 -10.46 10.07
N TRP A 126 4.49 -10.97 11.22
CA TRP A 126 5.26 -10.91 12.45
C TRP A 126 6.58 -11.65 12.32
N GLY A 127 6.59 -12.86 11.76
CA GLY A 127 7.81 -13.61 11.47
C GLY A 127 8.78 -12.88 10.54
N ALA A 128 8.26 -12.10 9.57
CA ALA A 128 9.10 -11.26 8.73
C ALA A 128 9.73 -10.08 9.52
N PHE A 129 8.98 -9.51 10.46
CA PHE A 129 9.51 -8.47 11.35
C PHE A 129 10.60 -9.01 12.29
N GLU A 130 10.41 -10.21 12.85
CA GLU A 130 11.45 -10.87 13.66
C GLU A 130 12.69 -11.17 12.84
N GLN A 131 12.55 -11.74 11.64
CA GLN A 131 13.67 -12.03 10.74
C GLN A 131 14.43 -10.76 10.34
N ALA A 132 13.72 -9.66 10.12
CA ALA A 132 14.31 -8.37 9.86
C ALA A 132 14.91 -7.73 11.13
N GLY A 133 14.74 -8.30 12.33
CA GLY A 133 15.20 -7.76 13.61
C GLY A 133 14.56 -6.41 13.96
N VAL A 134 13.29 -6.23 13.61
CA VAL A 134 12.49 -5.05 13.97
C VAL A 134 11.40 -5.36 14.99
N ALA A 135 11.19 -6.63 15.29
CA ALA A 135 10.31 -7.13 16.33
C ALA A 135 10.98 -8.28 17.09
N GLU A 136 10.58 -8.49 18.32
CA GLU A 136 11.05 -9.57 19.19
C GLU A 136 9.89 -10.07 20.07
N GLY A 137 9.94 -11.33 20.47
CA GLY A 137 9.02 -11.91 21.42
C GLY A 137 7.73 -12.46 20.82
N GLU A 138 6.73 -12.66 21.66
CA GLU A 138 5.46 -13.24 21.25
C GLU A 138 4.70 -12.30 20.30
N ARG A 139 4.04 -12.89 19.30
CA ARG A 139 3.20 -12.13 18.37
C ARG A 139 2.07 -11.42 19.13
N PRO A 140 1.90 -10.09 18.95
CA PRO A 140 0.84 -9.34 19.61
C PRO A 140 -0.57 -9.86 19.28
N ALA A 141 -1.48 -9.76 20.24
CA ALA A 141 -2.90 -10.02 20.02
C ALA A 141 -3.50 -9.03 18.99
N PRO A 142 -4.63 -9.38 18.33
CA PRO A 142 -5.23 -8.49 17.32
C PRO A 142 -5.56 -7.07 17.81
N GLU A 143 -5.92 -6.93 19.08
CA GLU A 143 -6.23 -5.64 19.72
C GLU A 143 -4.99 -4.81 20.07
N ASP A 144 -3.83 -5.45 20.22
CA ASP A 144 -2.55 -4.80 20.56
C ASP A 144 -1.80 -4.41 19.28
N THR A 145 -2.12 -3.27 18.74
CA THR A 145 -1.66 -2.84 17.42
C THR A 145 -0.39 -2.00 17.44
N ASP A 146 -0.07 -1.35 18.55
CA ASP A 146 1.06 -0.40 18.65
C ASP A 146 2.42 -1.06 18.33
N PRO A 147 2.76 -2.24 18.89
CA PRO A 147 4.02 -2.92 18.54
C PRO A 147 4.13 -3.29 17.07
N VAL A 148 2.99 -3.56 16.43
CA VAL A 148 2.92 -3.95 15.02
C VAL A 148 3.14 -2.75 14.11
N VAL A 149 2.52 -1.62 14.43
CA VAL A 149 2.72 -0.35 13.70
C VAL A 149 4.19 0.09 13.80
N ASP A 150 4.76 0.06 14.99
CA ASP A 150 6.17 0.40 15.21
C ASP A 150 7.10 -0.54 14.42
N ALA A 151 6.86 -1.85 14.45
CA ALA A 151 7.62 -2.81 13.66
C ALA A 151 7.49 -2.58 12.15
N ALA A 152 6.29 -2.26 11.64
CA ALA A 152 6.05 -1.96 10.24
C ALA A 152 6.83 -0.71 9.80
N ILE A 153 6.81 0.36 10.59
CA ILE A 153 7.58 1.59 10.32
C ILE A 153 9.07 1.29 10.29
N ARG A 154 9.58 0.54 11.27
CA ARG A 154 11.00 0.13 11.31
C ARG A 154 11.37 -0.76 10.13
N PHE A 155 10.48 -1.65 9.71
CA PHE A 155 10.70 -2.52 8.56
C PHE A 155 10.87 -1.70 7.28
N ILE A 156 9.96 -0.75 7.02
CA ILE A 156 10.05 0.18 5.88
C ILE A 156 11.34 1.01 5.95
N ALA A 157 11.72 1.47 7.14
CA ALA A 157 12.95 2.26 7.31
C ALA A 157 14.22 1.49 6.92
N ARG A 158 14.22 0.15 6.99
CA ARG A 158 15.35 -0.71 6.60
C ARG A 158 15.44 -0.99 5.10
N THR A 159 14.42 -0.66 4.32
CA THR A 159 14.47 -0.86 2.86
C THR A 159 15.52 0.04 2.21
N PRO A 160 16.11 -0.38 1.08
CA PRO A 160 17.01 0.46 0.29
C PRO A 160 16.25 1.51 -0.53
N CYS A 161 14.92 1.54 -0.49
CA CYS A 161 14.08 2.43 -1.30
C CYS A 161 14.51 3.90 -1.14
N THR A 162 14.54 4.64 -2.24
CA THR A 162 14.96 6.05 -2.26
C THR A 162 14.06 6.93 -1.37
N LEU A 163 12.78 6.64 -1.35
CA LEU A 163 11.79 7.34 -0.53
C LEU A 163 11.13 6.36 0.44
N LYS A 164 10.85 6.84 1.65
CA LYS A 164 10.02 6.17 2.63
C LYS A 164 8.89 7.11 2.99
N LEU A 165 7.68 6.72 2.67
CA LEU A 165 6.47 7.49 2.91
C LEU A 165 5.69 6.83 4.04
N LEU A 166 5.38 7.60 5.07
CA LEU A 166 4.60 7.12 6.20
C LEU A 166 3.21 7.76 6.14
N PRO A 167 2.16 7.00 5.85
CA PRO A 167 0.79 7.48 5.98
C PRO A 167 0.51 7.97 7.40
N ILE A 168 -0.19 9.09 7.51
CA ILE A 168 -0.48 9.69 8.82
C ILE A 168 -1.34 8.79 9.69
N GLU A 169 -2.19 7.98 9.07
CA GLU A 169 -3.02 7.00 9.76
C GLU A 169 -2.15 5.95 10.49
N ASP A 170 -1.11 5.46 9.83
CA ASP A 170 -0.17 4.52 10.45
C ASP A 170 0.68 5.22 11.52
N ALA A 171 1.14 6.46 11.27
CA ALA A 171 1.91 7.22 12.25
C ALA A 171 1.13 7.46 13.56
N LEU A 172 -0.20 7.54 13.49
CA LEU A 172 -1.09 7.79 14.62
C LEU A 172 -1.79 6.51 15.13
N GLY A 173 -1.51 5.35 14.56
CA GLY A 173 -2.17 4.09 14.94
C GLY A 173 -3.67 4.06 14.66
N ILE A 174 -4.14 4.84 13.67
CA ILE A 174 -5.55 4.91 13.30
C ILE A 174 -5.95 3.61 12.62
N ARG A 175 -7.14 3.08 12.98
CA ARG A 175 -7.66 1.84 12.44
C ARG A 175 -8.60 2.03 11.26
N THR A 176 -9.14 3.24 11.08
CA THR A 176 -10.16 3.55 10.08
C THR A 176 -9.52 3.88 8.74
N GLN A 177 -9.98 3.21 7.70
CA GLN A 177 -9.53 3.45 6.33
C GLN A 177 -10.04 4.80 5.82
N PRO A 178 -9.18 5.69 5.28
CA PRO A 178 -9.59 7.02 4.83
C PRO A 178 -10.42 7.01 3.56
N ASN A 179 -10.18 6.05 2.68
CA ASN A 179 -10.91 5.87 1.44
C ASN A 179 -11.17 4.39 1.15
N VAL A 180 -12.41 4.04 0.82
CA VAL A 180 -12.80 2.69 0.40
C VAL A 180 -13.12 2.72 -1.10
N PRO A 181 -12.23 2.21 -1.96
CA PRO A 181 -12.42 2.20 -3.40
C PRO A 181 -13.75 1.56 -3.82
N GLY A 182 -14.40 2.13 -4.84
CA GLY A 182 -15.68 1.64 -5.34
C GLY A 182 -16.89 2.13 -4.55
N THR A 183 -16.73 2.93 -3.51
CA THR A 183 -17.81 3.55 -2.73
C THR A 183 -17.87 5.05 -2.97
N THR A 184 -19.07 5.64 -2.82
CA THR A 184 -19.29 7.08 -2.97
C THR A 184 -19.97 7.69 -1.74
N THR A 185 -21.21 7.29 -1.47
CA THR A 185 -22.04 7.76 -0.34
C THR A 185 -22.13 6.73 0.78
N GLU A 186 -21.82 5.49 0.51
CA GLU A 186 -21.91 4.34 1.42
C GLU A 186 -20.87 4.41 2.55
N LYS A 187 -19.74 5.01 2.26
CA LYS A 187 -18.65 5.23 3.23
C LYS A 187 -18.27 6.72 3.28
N PRO A 188 -17.88 7.24 4.45
CA PRO A 188 -17.51 8.66 4.60
C PRO A 188 -16.08 8.93 4.10
N ASN A 189 -15.80 8.59 2.84
CA ASN A 189 -14.47 8.75 2.24
C ASN A 189 -13.96 10.20 2.34
N TRP A 190 -12.69 10.36 2.70
CA TRP A 190 -11.99 11.66 2.80
C TRP A 190 -12.61 12.64 3.82
N ARG A 191 -13.36 12.14 4.81
CA ARG A 191 -14.06 12.96 5.82
C ARG A 191 -13.57 12.74 7.23
N HIS A 192 -12.67 11.80 7.46
CA HIS A 192 -12.07 11.57 8.76
C HIS A 192 -11.20 12.77 9.14
N ARG A 193 -11.44 13.31 10.33
CA ARG A 193 -10.57 14.31 10.93
C ARG A 193 -9.59 13.58 11.83
N LEU A 194 -8.35 14.03 11.81
CA LEU A 194 -7.38 13.59 12.79
C LEU A 194 -7.77 14.29 14.11
N ASP A 195 -8.09 13.50 15.13
CA ASP A 195 -8.31 14.01 16.47
C ASP A 195 -6.94 14.44 17.02
N GLY A 196 -6.53 15.66 16.69
CA GLY A 196 -5.45 16.32 17.38
C GLY A 196 -6.04 16.94 18.64
N GLU A 197 -5.53 16.63 19.80
CA GLU A 197 -5.65 17.55 20.93
C GLU A 197 -5.12 18.90 20.43
N ALA A 198 -6.02 19.84 20.23
CA ALA A 198 -5.64 21.23 20.05
C ALA A 198 -4.86 21.57 21.33
N GLY A 199 -3.55 21.64 21.20
CA GLY A 199 -2.67 21.93 22.33
C GLY A 199 -3.17 23.17 23.04
N SER A 200 -3.47 22.99 24.31
CA SER A 200 -3.69 24.05 25.29
C SER A 200 -2.44 24.88 25.46
#